data_fc4411c3cb1ae4871cdad883fa7e35f2
#
_entry.id   fc4411c3cb1ae4871cdad883fa7e35f2
#
_cell.length_a   1.000
_cell.length_b   1.000
_cell.length_c   1.000
_cell.angle_alpha   90.00
_cell.angle_beta   90.00
_cell.angle_gamma   90.00
#
_symmetry.space_group_name_H-M   'P 1'
#
loop_
_entity.id
_entity.type
_entity.pdbx_description
1 polymer ?
#
loop_
_entity_poly.entity_id
_entity_poly.type
_entity_poly.pdbx_seq_one_letter_code
_entity_poly.pdbx_strand_id
1 'polypeptide(L)'
;QALDVRRLDIMDGDEINPRNFDLLVEWVADSKNDIVIDNGAASFVPLSHYLVSNEVPALLSDMGHELVVHSVITGSQALLDTVHGFAQVVSQFPDPTSFVVWLNPYWGPVEHEGKPFQEMKAYTANKKRVSAIVELPPMKEATFGRDVADMLQDRMTFEEALNAEGLTIMTRQRLKIFRDKVFEQLSQSGVL
;
A
#
# COMPACT_ATOMS: atom_id res chain seq x y z
N GLN A 1 19.97 -4.64 5.72
CA GLN A 1 18.88 -4.28 4.79
C GLN A 1 18.14 -5.56 4.46
N ALA A 2 16.90 -5.68 4.94
CA ALA A 2 16.14 -6.94 4.87
C ALA A 2 15.57 -7.24 3.48
N LEU A 3 15.48 -6.24 2.59
CA LEU A 3 14.94 -6.35 1.26
C LEU A 3 15.98 -5.91 0.23
N ASP A 4 16.04 -6.62 -0.91
CA ASP A 4 16.77 -6.17 -2.09
C ASP A 4 15.90 -5.10 -2.79
N VAL A 5 16.18 -3.83 -2.50
CA VAL A 5 15.42 -2.68 -3.02
C VAL A 5 16.20 -2.07 -4.18
N ARG A 6 15.56 -2.02 -5.35
CA ARG A 6 16.04 -1.28 -6.51
C ARG A 6 15.40 0.10 -6.52
N ARG A 7 16.20 1.12 -6.72
CA ARG A 7 15.70 2.48 -6.92
C ARG A 7 15.60 2.76 -8.41
N LEU A 8 14.43 3.21 -8.84
CA LEU A 8 14.23 3.72 -10.19
C LEU A 8 14.46 5.24 -10.17
N ASP A 9 15.39 5.71 -10.99
CA ASP A 9 15.57 7.15 -11.20
C ASP A 9 14.63 7.60 -12.33
N ILE A 10 13.64 8.39 -11.95
CA ILE A 10 12.60 8.87 -12.85
C ILE A 10 12.80 10.33 -13.29
N MET A 11 13.86 11.00 -12.77
CA MET A 11 14.11 12.39 -13.04
C MET A 11 14.97 12.57 -14.30
N ASP A 12 14.72 13.69 -14.99
CA ASP A 12 15.58 14.24 -16.02
C ASP A 12 15.74 15.73 -15.71
N GLY A 13 16.86 16.08 -15.08
CA GLY A 13 17.00 17.40 -14.45
C GLY A 13 15.99 17.57 -13.31
N ASP A 14 15.17 18.61 -13.38
CA ASP A 14 14.16 18.95 -12.35
C ASP A 14 12.76 18.38 -12.66
N GLU A 15 12.59 17.66 -13.76
CA GLU A 15 11.30 17.13 -14.20
C GLU A 15 11.28 15.60 -14.22
N ILE A 16 10.08 15.02 -14.05
CA ILE A 16 9.89 13.58 -14.21
C ILE A 16 9.85 13.26 -15.70
N ASN A 17 10.75 12.35 -16.14
CA ASN A 17 10.71 11.79 -17.48
C ASN A 17 9.88 10.50 -17.50
N PRO A 18 8.66 10.50 -18.08
CA PRO A 18 7.80 9.32 -18.09
C PRO A 18 8.44 8.09 -18.77
N ARG A 19 9.37 8.30 -19.71
CA ARG A 19 10.08 7.20 -20.37
C ARG A 19 10.94 6.38 -19.41
N ASN A 20 11.37 6.95 -18.30
CA ASN A 20 12.15 6.22 -17.31
C ASN A 20 11.33 5.12 -16.62
N PHE A 21 9.99 5.15 -16.72
CA PHE A 21 9.13 4.06 -16.26
C PHE A 21 9.18 2.82 -17.15
N ASP A 22 9.71 2.91 -18.38
CA ASP A 22 9.90 1.74 -19.25
C ASP A 22 10.74 0.68 -18.54
N LEU A 23 11.79 1.10 -17.83
CA LEU A 23 12.65 0.18 -17.07
C LEU A 23 11.91 -0.56 -15.96
N LEU A 24 10.89 0.06 -15.35
CA LEU A 24 10.05 -0.62 -14.35
C LEU A 24 9.26 -1.76 -14.99
N VAL A 25 8.69 -1.52 -16.16
CA VAL A 25 7.93 -2.55 -16.91
C VAL A 25 8.84 -3.69 -17.32
N GLU A 26 10.06 -3.41 -17.78
CA GLU A 26 11.06 -4.44 -18.08
C GLU A 26 11.42 -5.28 -16.84
N TRP A 27 11.61 -4.65 -15.67
CA TRP A 27 11.87 -5.39 -14.44
C TRP A 27 10.71 -6.31 -14.02
N VAL A 28 9.47 -5.87 -14.25
CA VAL A 28 8.30 -6.71 -13.98
C VAL A 28 8.24 -7.87 -14.97
N ALA A 29 8.44 -7.59 -16.24
CA ALA A 29 8.40 -8.58 -17.32
C ALA A 29 9.44 -9.71 -17.13
N ASP A 30 10.63 -9.37 -16.66
CA ASP A 30 11.74 -10.32 -16.44
C ASP A 30 11.61 -11.08 -15.11
N SER A 31 10.73 -10.66 -14.20
CA SER A 31 10.62 -11.24 -12.87
C SER A 31 9.75 -12.48 -12.85
N LYS A 32 10.20 -13.47 -12.07
CA LYS A 32 9.41 -14.66 -11.70
C LYS A 32 8.81 -14.57 -10.29
N ASN A 33 9.10 -13.47 -9.60
CA ASN A 33 8.67 -13.21 -8.22
C ASN A 33 7.71 -12.04 -8.21
N ASP A 34 6.95 -11.92 -7.13
CA ASP A 34 6.14 -10.74 -6.87
C ASP A 34 7.02 -9.49 -6.72
N ILE A 35 6.55 -8.39 -7.26
CA ILE A 35 7.21 -7.09 -7.18
C ILE A 35 6.32 -6.13 -6.42
N VAL A 36 6.88 -5.50 -5.39
CA VAL A 36 6.23 -4.41 -4.66
C VAL A 36 6.84 -3.09 -5.11
N ILE A 37 5.99 -2.20 -5.64
CA ILE A 37 6.38 -0.86 -6.07
C ILE A 37 5.93 0.13 -5.01
N ASP A 38 6.90 0.73 -4.30
CA ASP A 38 6.65 1.83 -3.38
C ASP A 38 6.97 3.16 -4.07
N ASN A 39 5.94 3.94 -4.34
CA ASN A 39 6.08 5.22 -5.01
C ASN A 39 5.79 6.38 -4.06
N GLY A 40 6.59 7.44 -4.14
CA GLY A 40 6.34 8.68 -3.43
C GLY A 40 5.10 9.42 -3.97
N ALA A 41 4.51 10.28 -3.15
CA ALA A 41 3.30 11.03 -3.52
C ALA A 41 3.46 11.84 -4.81
N ALA A 42 4.64 12.40 -5.08
CA ALA A 42 4.90 13.18 -6.29
C ALA A 42 4.99 12.31 -7.56
N SER A 43 5.40 11.05 -7.45
CA SER A 43 5.56 10.13 -8.59
C SER A 43 4.29 9.33 -8.91
N PHE A 44 3.33 9.29 -8.00
CA PHE A 44 2.10 8.48 -8.19
C PHE A 44 1.28 8.90 -9.40
N VAL A 45 1.01 10.21 -9.56
CA VAL A 45 0.19 10.70 -10.69
C VAL A 45 0.89 10.48 -12.03
N PRO A 46 2.18 10.83 -12.22
CA PRO A 46 2.91 10.52 -13.45
C PRO A 46 2.98 9.02 -13.75
N LEU A 47 3.25 8.17 -12.75
CA LEU A 47 3.27 6.72 -12.92
C LEU A 47 1.90 6.18 -13.35
N SER A 48 0.82 6.58 -12.67
CA SER A 48 -0.53 6.15 -13.02
C SER A 48 -0.90 6.54 -14.44
N HIS A 49 -0.60 7.79 -14.83
CA HIS A 49 -0.82 8.26 -16.21
C HIS A 49 -0.02 7.44 -17.22
N TYR A 50 1.25 7.17 -16.93
CA TYR A 50 2.10 6.34 -17.79
C TYR A 50 1.52 4.92 -17.95
N LEU A 51 1.17 4.26 -16.86
CA LEU A 51 0.62 2.90 -16.87
C LEU A 51 -0.67 2.81 -17.69
N VAL A 52 -1.58 3.78 -17.52
CA VAL A 52 -2.88 3.79 -18.21
C VAL A 52 -2.71 4.17 -19.68
N SER A 53 -1.94 5.21 -20.01
CA SER A 53 -1.79 5.70 -21.39
C SER A 53 -1.00 4.75 -22.30
N ASN A 54 -0.17 3.88 -21.71
CA ASN A 54 0.57 2.84 -22.44
C ASN A 54 -0.06 1.45 -22.34
N GLU A 55 -1.30 1.34 -21.81
CA GLU A 55 -2.04 0.08 -21.65
C GLU A 55 -1.26 -1.00 -20.90
N VAL A 56 -0.37 -0.58 -19.97
CA VAL A 56 0.50 -1.49 -19.21
C VAL A 56 -0.30 -2.55 -18.43
N PRO A 57 -1.48 -2.27 -17.82
CA PRO A 57 -2.26 -3.30 -17.15
C PRO A 57 -2.65 -4.48 -18.06
N ALA A 58 -3.02 -4.18 -19.30
CA ALA A 58 -3.36 -5.21 -20.30
C ALA A 58 -2.10 -6.00 -20.73
N LEU A 59 -1.00 -5.28 -21.01
CA LEU A 59 0.30 -5.90 -21.32
C LEU A 59 0.75 -6.87 -20.24
N LEU A 60 0.70 -6.46 -18.97
CA LEU A 60 1.09 -7.31 -17.84
C LEU A 60 0.19 -8.54 -17.73
N SER A 61 -1.11 -8.37 -17.93
CA SER A 61 -2.07 -9.48 -17.93
C SER A 61 -1.78 -10.50 -19.03
N ASP A 62 -1.45 -10.04 -20.26
CA ASP A 62 -1.08 -10.91 -21.38
C ASP A 62 0.22 -11.68 -21.11
N MET A 63 1.10 -11.12 -20.28
CA MET A 63 2.34 -11.76 -19.81
C MET A 63 2.13 -12.68 -18.60
N GLY A 64 0.91 -12.78 -18.06
CA GLY A 64 0.57 -13.61 -16.91
C GLY A 64 0.82 -12.95 -15.55
N HIS A 65 1.02 -11.63 -15.52
CA HIS A 65 1.14 -10.86 -14.29
C HIS A 65 -0.18 -10.19 -13.92
N GLU A 66 -0.47 -10.07 -12.63
CA GLU A 66 -1.60 -9.30 -12.11
C GLU A 66 -1.10 -7.95 -11.57
N LEU A 67 -1.75 -6.88 -11.97
CA LEU A 67 -1.53 -5.55 -11.38
C LEU A 67 -2.53 -5.31 -10.24
N VAL A 68 -2.02 -5.22 -9.03
CA VAL A 68 -2.80 -4.90 -7.83
C VAL A 68 -2.41 -3.52 -7.32
N VAL A 69 -3.37 -2.62 -7.22
CA VAL A 69 -3.15 -1.27 -6.69
C VAL A 69 -3.59 -1.21 -5.23
N HIS A 70 -2.66 -0.91 -4.35
CA HIS A 70 -2.92 -0.72 -2.93
C HIS A 70 -3.25 0.75 -2.64
N SER A 71 -4.41 1.01 -2.05
CA SER A 71 -4.86 2.35 -1.67
C SER A 71 -5.06 2.45 -0.16
N VAL A 72 -4.46 3.46 0.47
CA VAL A 72 -4.57 3.68 1.91
C VAL A 72 -5.64 4.74 2.19
N ILE A 73 -6.65 4.38 2.97
CA ILE A 73 -7.68 5.28 3.48
C ILE A 73 -7.34 5.61 4.93
N THR A 74 -7.16 6.88 5.20
CA THR A 74 -6.75 7.36 6.54
C THR A 74 -7.93 8.05 7.22
N GLY A 75 -8.12 7.82 8.50
CA GLY A 75 -9.16 8.47 9.28
C GLY A 75 -8.91 9.97 9.56
N SER A 76 -9.88 10.62 10.19
CA SER A 76 -9.83 12.03 10.60
C SER A 76 -9.74 13.02 9.42
N GLN A 77 -8.90 14.06 9.50
CA GLN A 77 -8.86 15.16 8.53
C GLN A 77 -8.57 14.72 7.09
N ALA A 78 -7.75 13.69 6.89
CA ALA A 78 -7.38 13.18 5.57
C ALA A 78 -8.40 12.18 4.99
N LEU A 79 -9.48 11.86 5.70
CA LEU A 79 -10.43 10.83 5.29
C LEU A 79 -11.03 11.11 3.91
N LEU A 80 -11.65 12.27 3.73
CA LEU A 80 -12.34 12.59 2.48
C LEU A 80 -11.38 12.70 1.29
N ASP A 81 -10.17 13.20 1.50
CA ASP A 81 -9.14 13.30 0.47
C ASP A 81 -8.68 11.90 0.05
N THR A 82 -8.43 11.00 1.00
CA THR A 82 -8.00 9.63 0.70
C THR A 82 -9.12 8.80 0.08
N VAL A 83 -10.37 8.97 0.52
CA VAL A 83 -11.55 8.34 -0.11
C VAL A 83 -11.76 8.85 -1.54
N HIS A 84 -11.60 10.15 -1.77
CA HIS A 84 -11.68 10.73 -3.12
C HIS A 84 -10.56 10.23 -4.01
N GLY A 85 -9.33 10.20 -3.51
CA GLY A 85 -8.16 9.64 -4.21
C GLY A 85 -8.38 8.19 -4.64
N PHE A 86 -8.90 7.35 -3.73
CA PHE A 86 -9.27 5.96 -4.07
C PHE A 86 -10.30 5.91 -5.22
N ALA A 87 -11.39 6.66 -5.14
CA ALA A 87 -12.41 6.66 -6.18
C ALA A 87 -11.86 7.12 -7.53
N GLN A 88 -10.98 8.12 -7.53
CA GLN A 88 -10.31 8.62 -8.72
C GLN A 88 -9.40 7.56 -9.35
N VAL A 89 -8.56 6.91 -8.56
CA VAL A 89 -7.66 5.85 -9.03
C VAL A 89 -8.44 4.69 -9.64
N VAL A 90 -9.46 4.20 -8.94
CA VAL A 90 -10.30 3.12 -9.48
C VAL A 90 -10.97 3.49 -10.81
N SER A 91 -11.34 4.76 -10.98
CA SER A 91 -11.95 5.24 -12.23
C SER A 91 -10.97 5.36 -13.39
N GLN A 92 -9.69 5.57 -13.11
CA GLN A 92 -8.64 5.76 -14.12
C GLN A 92 -8.10 4.44 -14.66
N PHE A 93 -7.92 3.44 -13.79
CA PHE A 93 -7.34 2.16 -14.20
C PHE A 93 -8.39 1.27 -14.88
N PRO A 94 -8.08 0.69 -16.04
CA PRO A 94 -8.97 -0.27 -16.71
C PRO A 94 -8.97 -1.63 -16.02
N ASP A 95 -9.92 -2.51 -16.39
CA ASP A 95 -9.76 -3.93 -16.14
C ASP A 95 -8.57 -4.47 -16.96
N PRO A 96 -7.78 -5.42 -16.44
CA PRO A 96 -8.02 -6.29 -15.28
C PRO A 96 -7.37 -5.85 -13.96
N THR A 97 -7.13 -4.56 -13.74
CA THR A 97 -6.52 -4.07 -12.49
C THR A 97 -7.42 -4.33 -11.28
N SER A 98 -6.90 -4.95 -10.24
CA SER A 98 -7.57 -5.13 -8.95
C SER A 98 -7.06 -4.15 -7.89
N PHE A 99 -7.84 -3.96 -6.82
CA PHE A 99 -7.55 -3.00 -5.78
C PHE A 99 -7.59 -3.64 -4.39
N VAL A 100 -6.63 -3.28 -3.56
CA VAL A 100 -6.62 -3.59 -2.13
C VAL A 100 -6.72 -2.28 -1.35
N VAL A 101 -7.68 -2.20 -0.45
CA VAL A 101 -7.86 -1.01 0.38
C VAL A 101 -7.32 -1.27 1.78
N TRP A 102 -6.44 -0.39 2.25
CA TRP A 102 -5.92 -0.39 3.61
C TRP A 102 -6.62 0.67 4.43
N LEU A 103 -7.33 0.28 5.48
CA LEU A 103 -7.94 1.20 6.42
C LEU A 103 -6.96 1.49 7.55
N ASN A 104 -6.47 2.72 7.61
CA ASN A 104 -5.49 3.16 8.59
C ASN A 104 -6.13 4.10 9.63
N PRO A 105 -6.48 3.61 10.82
CA PRO A 105 -7.08 4.40 11.88
C PRO A 105 -6.06 5.16 12.74
N TYR A 106 -4.84 5.38 12.26
CA TYR A 106 -3.77 6.03 13.03
C TYR A 106 -4.18 7.41 13.55
N TRP A 107 -4.85 8.22 12.71
CA TRP A 107 -5.33 9.55 13.06
C TRP A 107 -6.75 9.58 13.61
N GLY A 108 -7.40 8.45 13.73
CA GLY A 108 -8.77 8.30 14.19
C GLY A 108 -9.56 7.29 13.35
N PRO A 109 -10.82 7.01 13.72
CA PRO A 109 -11.64 6.03 13.02
C PRO A 109 -11.83 6.41 11.53
N VAL A 110 -11.88 5.38 10.68
CA VAL A 110 -12.11 5.53 9.24
C VAL A 110 -13.63 5.52 9.02
N GLU A 111 -14.28 6.60 9.42
CA GLU A 111 -15.74 6.78 9.30
C GLU A 111 -16.10 8.23 9.00
N HIS A 112 -17.20 8.45 8.30
CA HIS A 112 -17.75 9.77 8.01
C HIS A 112 -19.25 9.77 8.35
N GLU A 113 -19.68 10.72 9.18
CA GLU A 113 -21.07 10.84 9.66
C GLU A 113 -21.61 9.52 10.25
N GLY A 114 -20.75 8.79 11.00
CA GLY A 114 -21.09 7.51 11.60
C GLY A 114 -21.16 6.32 10.63
N LYS A 115 -20.74 6.50 9.36
CA LYS A 115 -20.69 5.44 8.35
C LYS A 115 -19.26 4.99 8.13
N PRO A 116 -18.95 3.69 8.26
CA PRO A 116 -17.66 3.14 7.95
C PRO A 116 -17.37 3.23 6.44
N PHE A 117 -16.11 3.09 6.04
CA PHE A 117 -15.69 3.15 4.64
C PHE A 117 -16.51 2.20 3.73
N GLN A 118 -16.86 1.02 4.23
CA GLN A 118 -17.63 0.02 3.49
C GLN A 118 -19.06 0.46 3.12
N GLU A 119 -19.58 1.48 3.78
CA GLU A 119 -20.89 2.08 3.48
C GLU A 119 -20.78 3.35 2.63
N MET A 120 -19.58 3.88 2.41
CA MET A 120 -19.38 5.08 1.60
C MET A 120 -19.58 4.80 0.12
N LYS A 121 -20.07 5.81 -0.62
CA LYS A 121 -20.33 5.70 -2.06
C LYS A 121 -19.09 5.30 -2.85
N ALA A 122 -17.90 5.78 -2.45
CA ALA A 122 -16.64 5.43 -3.10
C ALA A 122 -16.38 3.92 -3.13
N TYR A 123 -16.66 3.22 -2.03
CA TYR A 123 -16.53 1.78 -1.97
C TYR A 123 -17.70 1.06 -2.64
N THR A 124 -18.95 1.42 -2.28
CA THR A 124 -20.14 0.68 -2.75
C THR A 124 -20.25 0.71 -4.27
N ALA A 125 -19.87 1.81 -4.92
CA ALA A 125 -19.86 1.92 -6.38
C ALA A 125 -18.73 1.09 -7.05
N ASN A 126 -17.65 0.80 -6.33
CA ASN A 126 -16.46 0.16 -6.86
C ASN A 126 -16.16 -1.21 -6.23
N LYS A 127 -17.08 -1.74 -5.42
CA LYS A 127 -16.91 -2.98 -4.64
C LYS A 127 -16.42 -4.17 -5.46
N LYS A 128 -16.85 -4.28 -6.72
CA LYS A 128 -16.48 -5.40 -7.60
C LYS A 128 -15.00 -5.40 -7.99
N ARG A 129 -14.34 -4.24 -7.90
CA ARG A 129 -12.93 -4.05 -8.23
C ARG A 129 -12.02 -4.14 -7.01
N VAL A 130 -12.59 -4.18 -5.80
CA VAL A 130 -11.84 -4.33 -4.56
C VAL A 130 -11.74 -5.81 -4.23
N SER A 131 -10.53 -6.36 -4.34
CA SER A 131 -10.25 -7.76 -4.01
C SER A 131 -10.17 -7.98 -2.50
N ALA A 132 -9.66 -7.01 -1.74
CA ALA A 132 -9.55 -7.12 -0.30
C ALA A 132 -9.59 -5.76 0.42
N ILE A 133 -9.99 -5.80 1.70
CA ILE A 133 -9.83 -4.71 2.66
C ILE A 133 -8.96 -5.23 3.79
N VAL A 134 -7.88 -4.50 4.09
CA VAL A 134 -6.98 -4.77 5.22
C VAL A 134 -7.16 -3.65 6.23
N GLU A 135 -7.52 -4.00 7.46
CA GLU A 135 -7.68 -3.01 8.54
C GLU A 135 -6.45 -3.03 9.45
N LEU A 136 -5.71 -1.94 9.47
CA LEU A 136 -4.64 -1.82 10.45
C LEU A 136 -5.23 -1.74 11.87
N PRO A 137 -4.72 -2.53 12.81
CA PRO A 137 -5.26 -2.53 14.16
C PRO A 137 -5.08 -1.14 14.80
N PRO A 138 -6.12 -0.62 15.47
CA PRO A 138 -6.00 0.64 16.19
C PRO A 138 -4.93 0.52 17.27
N MET A 139 -4.01 1.47 17.30
CA MET A 139 -2.88 1.46 18.24
C MET A 139 -3.00 2.61 19.24
N LYS A 140 -2.78 2.31 20.52
CA LYS A 140 -2.51 3.38 21.48
C LYS A 140 -1.14 3.97 21.17
N GLU A 141 -1.10 5.27 20.86
CA GLU A 141 0.12 5.99 20.50
C GLU A 141 1.24 5.80 21.54
N ALA A 142 0.92 5.92 22.83
CA ALA A 142 1.90 5.80 23.93
C ALA A 142 2.54 4.40 24.10
N THR A 143 2.05 3.37 23.42
CA THR A 143 2.55 1.99 23.52
C THR A 143 2.83 1.38 22.16
N PHE A 144 1.86 0.70 21.54
CA PHE A 144 2.01 0.06 20.25
C PHE A 144 2.46 1.02 19.14
N GLY A 145 1.87 2.24 19.09
CA GLY A 145 2.22 3.24 18.10
C GLY A 145 3.69 3.64 18.20
N ARG A 146 4.18 3.88 19.43
CA ARG A 146 5.58 4.22 19.66
C ARG A 146 6.52 3.07 19.29
N ASP A 147 6.22 1.84 19.72
CA ASP A 147 7.09 0.69 19.41
C ASP A 147 7.21 0.45 17.90
N VAL A 148 6.09 0.59 17.15
CA VAL A 148 6.11 0.46 15.69
C VAL A 148 6.86 1.63 15.05
N ALA A 149 6.65 2.86 15.54
CA ALA A 149 7.37 4.03 15.04
C ALA A 149 8.88 3.91 15.23
N ASP A 150 9.32 3.49 16.43
CA ASP A 150 10.74 3.28 16.74
C ASP A 150 11.34 2.19 15.83
N MET A 151 10.64 1.06 15.65
CA MET A 151 11.07 -0.01 14.72
C MET A 151 11.25 0.50 13.28
N LEU A 152 10.29 1.30 12.79
CA LEU A 152 10.36 1.87 11.43
C LEU A 152 11.46 2.92 11.30
N GLN A 153 11.68 3.74 12.32
CA GLN A 153 12.76 4.73 12.37
C GLN A 153 14.12 4.05 12.29
N ASP A 154 14.26 2.91 12.99
CA ASP A 154 15.47 2.09 12.96
C ASP A 154 15.58 1.23 11.68
N ARG A 155 14.60 1.35 10.77
CA ARG A 155 14.54 0.63 9.50
C ARG A 155 14.61 -0.89 9.65
N MET A 156 14.02 -1.41 10.71
CA MET A 156 13.95 -2.84 11.00
C MET A 156 12.67 -3.44 10.44
N THR A 157 12.76 -4.66 9.95
CA THR A 157 11.59 -5.52 9.77
C THR A 157 11.09 -6.05 11.10
N PHE A 158 9.88 -6.61 11.13
CA PHE A 158 9.38 -7.27 12.34
C PHE A 158 10.30 -8.39 12.83
N GLU A 159 10.87 -9.16 11.90
CA GLU A 159 11.79 -10.25 12.24
C GLU A 159 13.09 -9.74 12.87
N GLU A 160 13.70 -8.73 12.28
CA GLU A 160 14.88 -8.09 12.82
C GLU A 160 14.60 -7.47 14.20
N ALA A 161 13.51 -6.74 14.35
CA ALA A 161 13.13 -6.12 15.62
C ALA A 161 12.86 -7.16 16.71
N LEU A 162 12.15 -8.26 16.41
CA LEU A 162 11.86 -9.29 17.38
C LEU A 162 13.10 -10.04 17.86
N ASN A 163 14.17 -10.09 17.05
CA ASN A 163 15.44 -10.71 17.36
C ASN A 163 16.50 -9.71 17.86
N ALA A 164 16.25 -8.39 17.80
CA ALA A 164 17.22 -7.37 18.20
C ALA A 164 17.55 -7.42 19.69
N GLU A 165 18.82 -7.23 20.03
CA GLU A 165 19.23 -7.03 21.42
C GLU A 165 18.77 -5.66 21.93
N GLY A 166 18.41 -5.59 23.21
CA GLY A 166 18.03 -4.32 23.86
C GLY A 166 16.54 -4.01 23.90
N LEU A 167 15.69 -4.66 23.09
CA LEU A 167 14.24 -4.49 23.22
C LEU A 167 13.68 -5.19 24.47
N THR A 168 12.77 -4.51 25.17
CA THR A 168 12.09 -5.10 26.31
C THR A 168 11.16 -6.25 25.89
N ILE A 169 10.86 -7.14 26.84
CA ILE A 169 9.91 -8.24 26.62
C ILE A 169 8.55 -7.69 26.14
N MET A 170 8.09 -6.58 26.73
CA MET A 170 6.79 -5.99 26.40
C MET A 170 6.78 -5.31 25.03
N THR A 171 7.88 -4.67 24.62
CA THR A 171 8.04 -4.13 23.27
C THR A 171 7.95 -5.24 22.22
N ARG A 172 8.69 -6.33 22.41
CA ARG A 172 8.62 -7.50 21.52
C ARG A 172 7.21 -8.10 21.46
N GLN A 173 6.55 -8.22 22.62
CA GLN A 173 5.18 -8.76 22.67
C GLN A 173 4.20 -7.88 21.88
N ARG A 174 4.29 -6.55 21.98
CA ARG A 174 3.41 -5.63 21.25
C ARG A 174 3.68 -5.66 19.75
N LEU A 175 4.95 -5.64 19.33
CA LEU A 175 5.33 -5.78 17.92
C LEU A 175 4.84 -7.10 17.33
N LYS A 176 4.96 -8.21 18.08
CA LYS A 176 4.46 -9.51 17.68
C LYS A 176 2.93 -9.50 17.49
N ILE A 177 2.18 -8.97 18.46
CA ILE A 177 0.71 -8.87 18.38
C ILE A 177 0.29 -8.06 17.15
N PHE A 178 0.95 -6.93 16.91
CA PHE A 178 0.64 -6.09 15.75
C PHE A 178 0.92 -6.81 14.43
N ARG A 179 2.13 -7.37 14.29
CA ARG A 179 2.52 -8.17 13.12
C ARG A 179 1.50 -9.28 12.84
N ASP A 180 1.20 -10.09 13.86
CA ASP A 180 0.35 -11.27 13.69
C ASP A 180 -1.06 -10.87 13.24
N LYS A 181 -1.61 -9.75 13.75
CA LYS A 181 -2.91 -9.23 13.31
C LYS A 181 -2.89 -8.75 11.86
N VAL A 182 -1.82 -8.07 11.42
CA VAL A 182 -1.71 -7.61 10.02
C VAL A 182 -1.53 -8.79 9.08
N PHE A 183 -0.67 -9.73 9.44
CA PHE A 183 -0.39 -10.91 8.60
C PHE A 183 -1.58 -11.86 8.52
N GLU A 184 -2.38 -11.98 9.58
CA GLU A 184 -3.63 -12.73 9.55
C GLU A 184 -4.60 -12.17 8.51
N GLN A 185 -4.79 -10.85 8.47
CA GLN A 185 -5.65 -10.20 7.49
C GLN A 185 -5.11 -10.34 6.06
N LEU A 186 -3.81 -10.17 5.87
CA LEU A 186 -3.18 -10.37 4.56
C LEU A 186 -3.37 -11.80 4.06
N SER A 187 -3.17 -12.80 4.92
CA SER A 187 -3.38 -14.21 4.55
C SER A 187 -4.85 -14.52 4.23
N GLN A 188 -5.79 -13.87 4.93
CA GLN A 188 -7.23 -14.03 4.66
C GLN A 188 -7.68 -13.30 3.39
N SER A 189 -6.96 -12.27 3.00
CA SER A 189 -7.29 -11.46 1.82
C SER A 189 -6.99 -12.16 0.49
N GLY A 190 -6.15 -13.20 0.49
CA GLY A 190 -5.70 -13.89 -0.72
C GLY A 190 -4.81 -13.05 -1.63
N VAL A 191 -4.22 -11.99 -1.11
CA VAL A 191 -3.35 -11.05 -1.85
C VAL A 191 -1.86 -11.43 -1.73
N LEU A 192 -1.54 -12.36 -0.83
CA LEU A 192 -0.21 -12.93 -0.66
C LEU A 192 -0.28 -14.44 -0.74
#